data_9ddd3bc78c2813c7bb378050277edca1
#
_entry.id   9ddd3bc78c2813c7bb378050277edca1
#
_cell.length_a   1.000
_cell.length_b   1.000
_cell.length_c   1.000
_cell.angle_alpha   90.00
_cell.angle_beta   90.00
_cell.angle_gamma   90.00
#
_symmetry.space_group_name_H-M   'P 1'
#
loop_
_entity.id
_entity.type
_entity.pdbx_description
1 polymer ?
#
loop_
_entity_poly.entity_id
_entity_poly.type
_entity_poly.pdbx_seq_one_letter_code
_entity_poly.pdbx_strand_id
1 'polypeptide(L)'
;YRTASYNQKVGGARASQHLLGRAADIQVSGASPLLVGQIAEYYLGGHGGIGVYQTFTHVDTRTARARWDQRSGREVAVSGWPGWRPKEEAVMDNIPSAYAEEAVAWAVENGLLQGNEAGNLMLSQPVTRQQLAAVLYRFAKLEGQT
;
A
#
# COMPACT_ATOMS: atom_id res chain seq x y z
N TYR A 1 12.03 23.52 0.18
CA TYR A 1 12.30 24.72 0.99
C TYR A 1 11.77 25.97 0.28
N ARG A 2 11.16 26.87 1.05
CA ARG A 2 10.62 28.15 0.54
C ARG A 2 11.16 29.28 1.41
N THR A 3 11.73 30.32 0.80
CA THR A 3 12.17 31.50 1.57
C THR A 3 10.98 32.29 2.12
N ALA A 4 11.18 33.05 3.20
CA ALA A 4 10.11 33.85 3.80
C ALA A 4 9.54 34.88 2.81
N SER A 5 10.38 35.54 2.03
CA SER A 5 9.98 36.52 1.00
C SER A 5 9.16 35.86 -0.11
N TYR A 6 9.57 34.69 -0.61
CA TYR A 6 8.81 33.99 -1.62
C TYR A 6 7.48 33.44 -1.06
N ASN A 7 7.47 32.93 0.19
CA ASN A 7 6.27 32.46 0.86
C ASN A 7 5.21 33.58 0.96
N GLN A 8 5.63 34.79 1.34
CA GLN A 8 4.76 35.95 1.38
C GLN A 8 4.22 36.32 -0.01
N LYS A 9 5.08 36.28 -1.04
CA LYS A 9 4.69 36.60 -2.43
C LYS A 9 3.62 35.67 -2.99
N VAL A 10 3.64 34.39 -2.60
CA VAL A 10 2.64 33.39 -3.05
C VAL A 10 1.48 33.23 -2.09
N GLY A 11 1.31 34.11 -1.11
CA GLY A 11 0.20 34.04 -0.15
C GLY A 11 0.26 32.83 0.80
N GLY A 12 1.45 32.27 1.03
CA GLY A 12 1.62 31.12 1.92
C GLY A 12 1.42 31.47 3.40
N ALA A 13 0.94 30.53 4.19
CA ALA A 13 0.73 30.69 5.63
C ALA A 13 2.01 31.15 6.34
N ARG A 14 1.87 32.01 7.37
CA ARG A 14 3.02 32.52 8.15
C ARG A 14 3.85 31.39 8.81
N ALA A 15 3.20 30.32 9.25
CA ALA A 15 3.81 29.13 9.84
C ALA A 15 3.90 27.94 8.84
N SER A 16 4.14 28.23 7.56
CA SER A 16 4.21 27.23 6.51
C SER A 16 5.34 26.25 6.74
N GLN A 17 5.08 24.94 6.61
CA GLN A 17 6.08 23.88 6.71
C GLN A 17 7.13 23.94 5.59
N HIS A 18 6.82 24.60 4.48
CA HIS A 18 7.81 24.90 3.42
C HIS A 18 8.95 25.79 3.92
N LEU A 19 8.68 26.74 4.85
CA LEU A 19 9.71 27.59 5.45
C LEU A 19 10.73 26.78 6.29
N LEU A 20 10.26 25.65 6.84
CA LEU A 20 11.08 24.74 7.66
C LEU A 20 11.74 23.64 6.83
N GLY A 21 11.56 23.63 5.51
CA GLY A 21 12.05 22.55 4.64
C GLY A 21 11.37 21.20 4.88
N ARG A 22 10.16 21.18 5.48
CA ARG A 22 9.43 19.98 5.88
C ARG A 22 8.22 19.68 5.01
N ALA A 23 8.04 20.38 3.90
CA ALA A 23 6.88 20.21 3.02
C ALA A 23 7.29 20.17 1.55
N ALA A 24 6.47 19.45 0.78
CA ALA A 24 6.52 19.39 -0.68
C ALA A 24 5.12 19.54 -1.26
N ASP A 25 5.03 20.25 -2.41
CA ASP A 25 3.85 20.29 -3.25
C ASP A 25 4.12 19.32 -4.42
N ILE A 26 3.34 18.24 -4.48
CA ILE A 26 3.61 17.07 -5.33
C ILE A 26 2.63 17.07 -6.50
N GLN A 27 3.17 16.97 -7.72
CA GLN A 27 2.43 16.70 -8.95
C GLN A 27 3.01 15.45 -9.59
N VAL A 28 2.15 14.52 -10.01
CA VAL A 28 2.55 13.28 -10.68
C VAL A 28 1.81 13.20 -12.01
N SER A 29 2.56 13.05 -13.09
CA SER A 29 1.97 12.86 -14.42
C SER A 29 1.11 11.59 -14.46
N GLY A 30 -0.13 11.72 -14.93
CA GLY A 30 -1.07 10.60 -15.00
C GLY A 30 -1.76 10.22 -13.68
N ALA A 31 -1.44 10.91 -12.56
CA ALA A 31 -2.14 10.71 -11.29
C ALA A 31 -2.89 11.96 -10.84
N SER A 32 -4.11 11.77 -10.34
CA SER A 32 -4.87 12.89 -9.77
C SER A 32 -4.26 13.33 -8.42
N PRO A 33 -4.38 14.62 -8.03
CA PRO A 33 -3.98 15.05 -6.70
C PRO A 33 -4.66 14.26 -5.58
N LEU A 34 -5.91 13.85 -5.76
CA LEU A 34 -6.61 13.01 -4.79
C LEU A 34 -5.91 11.65 -4.61
N LEU A 35 -5.50 11.00 -5.68
CA LEU A 35 -4.75 9.73 -5.60
C LEU A 35 -3.42 9.91 -4.86
N VAL A 36 -2.68 10.98 -5.14
CA VAL A 36 -1.45 11.32 -4.40
C VAL A 36 -1.74 11.53 -2.92
N GLY A 37 -2.85 12.22 -2.59
CA GLY A 37 -3.31 12.41 -1.21
C GLY A 37 -3.66 11.09 -0.50
N GLN A 38 -4.30 10.17 -1.19
CA GLN A 38 -4.63 8.83 -0.66
C GLN A 38 -3.38 7.98 -0.41
N ILE A 39 -2.40 8.05 -1.31
CA ILE A 39 -1.10 7.39 -1.14
C ILE A 39 -0.37 7.98 0.08
N ALA A 40 -0.31 9.31 0.18
CA ALA A 40 0.30 10.00 1.31
C ALA A 40 -0.41 9.65 2.64
N GLU A 41 -1.74 9.52 2.65
CA GLU A 41 -2.52 9.09 3.83
C GLU A 41 -2.10 7.72 4.32
N TYR A 42 -1.89 6.78 3.40
CA TYR A 42 -1.44 5.43 3.75
C TYR A 42 -0.09 5.44 4.48
N TYR A 43 0.88 6.22 3.96
CA TYR A 43 2.24 6.23 4.53
C TYR A 43 2.38 7.13 5.76
N LEU A 44 1.67 8.25 5.86
CA LEU A 44 1.75 9.18 6.99
C LEU A 44 0.84 8.76 8.16
N GLY A 45 -0.29 8.10 7.89
CA GLY A 45 -1.20 7.62 8.93
C GLY A 45 -1.62 8.72 9.91
N GLY A 46 -1.20 8.57 11.16
CA GLY A 46 -1.54 9.48 12.25
C GLY A 46 -0.75 10.80 12.33
N HIS A 47 0.18 11.06 11.40
CA HIS A 47 1.09 12.21 11.44
C HIS A 47 1.02 13.05 10.17
N GLY A 48 1.79 14.15 10.15
CA GLY A 48 1.98 14.96 8.96
C GLY A 48 0.75 15.70 8.47
N GLY A 49 0.96 16.61 7.55
CA GLY A 49 -0.07 17.37 6.85
C GLY A 49 -0.29 16.85 5.44
N ILE A 50 -1.55 16.72 5.02
CA ILE A 50 -1.93 16.43 3.64
C ILE A 50 -3.03 17.39 3.21
N GLY A 51 -2.75 18.18 2.16
CA GLY A 51 -3.71 19.06 1.53
C GLY A 51 -3.90 18.73 0.07
N VAL A 52 -5.13 18.44 -0.35
CA VAL A 52 -5.44 18.16 -1.76
C VAL A 52 -5.96 19.41 -2.44
N TYR A 53 -5.25 19.84 -3.49
CA TYR A 53 -5.56 21.01 -4.32
C TYR A 53 -6.03 20.56 -5.70
N GLN A 54 -6.41 21.50 -6.56
CA GLN A 54 -6.86 21.18 -7.92
C GLN A 54 -5.77 20.51 -8.78
N THR A 55 -4.52 20.96 -8.62
CA THR A 55 -3.41 20.58 -9.51
C THR A 55 -2.26 19.87 -8.80
N PHE A 56 -2.22 19.89 -7.48
CA PHE A 56 -1.14 19.29 -6.68
C PHE A 56 -1.65 18.79 -5.33
N THR A 57 -0.83 18.03 -4.65
CA THR A 57 -1.05 17.62 -3.26
C THR A 57 0.11 18.14 -2.41
N HIS A 58 -0.24 18.90 -1.39
CA HIS A 58 0.69 19.29 -0.34
C HIS A 58 0.89 18.13 0.63
N VAL A 59 2.16 17.84 0.95
CA VAL A 59 2.53 16.84 1.96
C VAL A 59 3.59 17.44 2.87
N ASP A 60 3.45 17.29 4.19
CA ASP A 60 4.46 17.74 5.14
C ASP A 60 4.63 16.75 6.31
N THR A 61 5.77 16.87 7.00
CA THR A 61 6.19 16.00 8.10
C THR A 61 6.01 16.63 9.47
N ARG A 62 5.00 17.50 9.68
CA ARG A 62 4.67 18.02 11.01
C ARG A 62 4.27 16.88 11.96
N THR A 63 4.47 17.07 13.25
CA THR A 63 4.14 16.04 14.26
C THR A 63 2.65 15.82 14.37
N ALA A 64 1.84 16.89 14.37
CA ALA A 64 0.40 16.80 14.46
C ALA A 64 -0.21 16.43 13.10
N ARG A 65 -1.21 15.56 13.13
CA ARG A 65 -1.99 15.21 11.93
C ARG A 65 -2.85 16.40 11.47
N ALA A 66 -2.77 16.76 10.17
CA ALA A 66 -3.62 17.75 9.55
C ALA A 66 -4.06 17.30 8.16
N ARG A 67 -5.37 17.43 7.85
CA ARG A 67 -5.93 17.03 6.56
C ARG A 67 -6.90 18.09 6.07
N TRP A 68 -6.74 18.55 4.82
CA TRP A 68 -7.64 19.56 4.24
C TRP A 68 -7.82 19.40 2.74
N ASP A 69 -8.98 19.80 2.27
CA ASP A 69 -9.34 19.85 0.86
C ASP A 69 -9.44 21.32 0.42
N GLN A 70 -8.73 21.67 -0.63
CA GLN A 70 -8.77 23.00 -1.24
C GLN A 70 -9.07 22.95 -2.75
N ARG A 71 -9.62 21.84 -3.23
CA ARG A 71 -9.96 21.68 -4.66
C ARG A 71 -11.06 22.64 -5.11
N SER A 72 -11.92 23.09 -4.22
CA SER A 72 -12.97 24.09 -4.50
C SER A 72 -12.48 25.54 -4.45
N GLY A 73 -11.18 25.78 -4.19
CA GLY A 73 -10.63 27.11 -3.94
C GLY A 73 -10.76 27.58 -2.50
N ARG A 74 -11.52 26.85 -1.65
CA ARG A 74 -11.66 27.11 -0.21
C ARG A 74 -11.11 25.95 0.57
N GLU A 75 -10.31 26.25 1.60
CA GLU A 75 -9.80 25.23 2.52
C GLU A 75 -10.91 24.69 3.43
N VAL A 76 -11.08 23.38 3.44
CA VAL A 76 -12.01 22.65 4.31
C VAL A 76 -11.25 21.55 5.01
N ALA A 77 -11.32 21.50 6.34
CA ALA A 77 -10.76 20.38 7.10
C ALA A 77 -11.53 19.09 6.80
N VAL A 78 -10.79 17.99 6.60
CA VAL A 78 -11.36 16.67 6.34
C VAL A 78 -10.80 15.64 7.32
N SER A 79 -11.49 14.50 7.49
CA SER A 79 -11.07 13.43 8.38
C SER A 79 -9.88 12.63 7.83
N GLY A 80 -9.65 12.64 6.52
CA GLY A 80 -8.55 11.94 5.84
C GLY A 80 -8.85 11.61 4.39
N TRP A 81 -7.93 10.89 3.77
CA TRP A 81 -7.95 10.52 2.37
C TRP A 81 -7.90 8.98 2.19
N PRO A 82 -8.92 8.23 2.65
CA PRO A 82 -8.92 6.77 2.56
C PRO A 82 -9.09 6.28 1.12
N GLY A 83 -8.88 4.99 0.91
CA GLY A 83 -9.26 4.31 -0.34
C GLY A 83 -8.10 3.76 -1.17
N TRP A 84 -6.85 4.18 -0.93
CA TRP A 84 -5.69 3.58 -1.57
C TRP A 84 -4.98 2.60 -0.63
N ARG A 85 -4.55 1.49 -1.20
CA ARG A 85 -3.59 0.55 -0.60
C ARG A 85 -2.57 0.18 -1.66
N PRO A 86 -1.30 -0.08 -1.32
CA PRO A 86 -0.39 -0.68 -2.28
C PRO A 86 -1.07 -1.95 -2.81
N LYS A 87 -0.97 -2.18 -4.10
CA LYS A 87 -1.17 -3.54 -4.58
C LYS A 87 -0.12 -4.36 -3.83
N GLU A 88 -0.57 -5.33 -3.04
CA GLU A 88 0.34 -6.37 -2.62
C GLU A 88 0.88 -6.93 -3.94
N GLU A 89 2.13 -6.60 -4.27
CA GLU A 89 2.88 -7.43 -5.20
C GLU A 89 2.83 -8.79 -4.52
N ALA A 90 2.17 -9.73 -5.18
CA ALA A 90 2.15 -11.10 -4.70
C ALA A 90 3.61 -11.53 -4.72
N VAL A 91 4.28 -11.39 -3.57
CA VAL A 91 5.61 -11.95 -3.39
C VAL A 91 5.40 -13.43 -3.63
N MET A 92 5.92 -13.90 -4.76
CA MET A 92 5.82 -15.31 -5.12
C MET A 92 6.59 -16.11 -4.08
N ASP A 93 5.87 -16.81 -3.22
CA ASP A 93 6.40 -17.64 -2.16
C ASP A 93 6.38 -19.10 -2.63
N ASN A 94 7.25 -19.34 -3.64
CA ASN A 94 7.36 -20.63 -4.35
C ASN A 94 8.71 -21.31 -4.11
N ILE A 95 9.58 -20.72 -3.28
CA ILE A 95 10.89 -21.30 -2.96
C ILE A 95 10.77 -21.99 -1.60
N PRO A 96 10.73 -23.33 -1.54
CA PRO A 96 10.65 -24.05 -0.29
C PRO A 96 11.96 -23.92 0.51
N SER A 97 11.87 -24.08 1.81
CA SER A 97 13.07 -24.28 2.64
C SER A 97 13.75 -25.60 2.26
N ALA A 98 15.07 -25.69 2.41
CA ALA A 98 15.86 -26.85 1.99
C ALA A 98 15.32 -28.19 2.52
N TYR A 99 14.79 -28.24 3.74
CA TYR A 99 14.21 -29.46 4.31
C TYR A 99 12.88 -29.89 3.63
N ALA A 100 12.23 -29.01 2.89
CA ALA A 100 10.90 -29.25 2.30
C ALA A 100 10.93 -29.34 0.77
N GLU A 101 12.08 -29.15 0.11
CA GLU A 101 12.19 -29.09 -1.35
C GLU A 101 11.58 -30.30 -2.04
N GLU A 102 12.01 -31.53 -1.63
CA GLU A 102 11.52 -32.78 -2.21
C GLU A 102 10.00 -32.96 -1.97
N ALA A 103 9.54 -32.68 -0.75
CA ALA A 103 8.13 -32.83 -0.39
C ALA A 103 7.23 -31.85 -1.14
N VAL A 104 7.68 -30.61 -1.31
CA VAL A 104 6.93 -29.59 -2.06
C VAL A 104 6.91 -29.93 -3.55
N ALA A 105 8.05 -30.32 -4.13
CA ALA A 105 8.11 -30.72 -5.53
C ALA A 105 7.15 -31.91 -5.81
N TRP A 106 7.19 -32.92 -4.99
CA TRP A 106 6.31 -34.09 -5.09
C TRP A 106 4.82 -33.69 -4.92
N ALA A 107 4.49 -32.84 -3.95
CA ALA A 107 3.13 -32.41 -3.71
C ALA A 107 2.54 -31.57 -4.86
N VAL A 108 3.37 -30.75 -5.50
CA VAL A 108 2.98 -29.96 -6.69
C VAL A 108 2.78 -30.88 -7.89
N GLU A 109 3.73 -31.79 -8.16
CA GLU A 109 3.67 -32.74 -9.27
C GLU A 109 2.43 -33.65 -9.20
N ASN A 110 2.05 -34.07 -7.99
CA ASN A 110 0.87 -34.89 -7.76
C ASN A 110 -0.42 -34.08 -7.53
N GLY A 111 -0.40 -32.76 -7.72
CA GLY A 111 -1.57 -31.88 -7.63
C GLY A 111 -2.14 -31.72 -6.22
N LEU A 112 -1.39 -32.13 -5.18
CA LEU A 112 -1.79 -31.96 -3.78
C LEU A 112 -1.67 -30.52 -3.35
N LEU A 113 -0.58 -29.86 -3.72
CA LEU A 113 -0.32 -28.46 -3.46
C LEU A 113 -0.52 -27.65 -4.76
N GLN A 114 -1.40 -26.68 -4.71
CA GLN A 114 -1.73 -25.82 -5.83
C GLN A 114 -1.59 -24.35 -5.41
N GLY A 115 -1.01 -23.53 -6.27
CA GLY A 115 -0.95 -22.08 -6.09
C GLY A 115 -2.31 -21.41 -6.25
N ASN A 116 -2.38 -20.13 -5.89
CA ASN A 116 -3.52 -19.29 -6.21
C ASN A 116 -3.58 -18.99 -7.72
N GLU A 117 -4.53 -18.17 -8.18
CA GLU A 117 -4.70 -17.80 -9.60
C GLU A 117 -3.44 -17.18 -10.24
N ALA A 118 -2.55 -16.57 -9.43
CA ALA A 118 -1.26 -16.04 -9.87
C ALA A 118 -0.12 -17.10 -9.85
N GLY A 119 -0.39 -18.36 -9.48
CA GLY A 119 0.60 -19.42 -9.35
C GLY A 119 1.47 -19.35 -8.09
N ASN A 120 1.09 -18.57 -7.09
CA ASN A 120 1.80 -18.47 -5.82
C ASN A 120 1.38 -19.60 -4.88
N LEU A 121 2.34 -20.43 -4.48
CA LEU A 121 2.14 -21.58 -3.57
C LEU A 121 1.92 -21.16 -2.10
N MET A 122 2.32 -19.94 -1.73
CA MET A 122 2.17 -19.37 -0.38
C MET A 122 2.76 -20.27 0.72
N LEU A 123 3.97 -20.79 0.52
CA LEU A 123 4.61 -21.83 1.33
C LEU A 123 4.86 -21.40 2.79
N SER A 124 5.06 -20.12 3.07
CA SER A 124 5.26 -19.56 4.40
C SER A 124 3.99 -19.14 5.12
N GLN A 125 2.82 -19.19 4.44
CA GLN A 125 1.56 -18.79 5.03
C GLN A 125 0.93 -19.90 5.89
N PRO A 126 0.21 -19.55 6.98
CA PRO A 126 -0.56 -20.51 7.74
C PRO A 126 -1.62 -21.20 6.87
N VAL A 127 -1.73 -22.53 6.99
CA VAL A 127 -2.76 -23.30 6.31
C VAL A 127 -4.09 -23.20 7.03
N THR A 128 -5.17 -22.93 6.31
CA THR A 128 -6.52 -22.97 6.87
C THR A 128 -7.03 -24.41 6.98
N ARG A 129 -8.05 -24.64 7.86
CA ARG A 129 -8.71 -25.94 7.97
C ARG A 129 -9.31 -26.40 6.63
N GLN A 130 -9.83 -25.49 5.81
CA GLN A 130 -10.37 -25.81 4.48
C GLN A 130 -9.28 -26.26 3.51
N GLN A 131 -8.14 -25.55 3.50
CA GLN A 131 -6.99 -25.95 2.67
C GLN A 131 -6.43 -27.31 3.08
N LEU A 132 -6.29 -27.55 4.39
CA LEU A 132 -5.87 -28.86 4.90
C LEU A 132 -6.83 -29.97 4.47
N ALA A 133 -8.15 -29.77 4.63
CA ALA A 133 -9.14 -30.75 4.20
C ALA A 133 -9.08 -31.03 2.70
N ALA A 134 -8.84 -29.99 1.86
CA ALA A 134 -8.68 -30.14 0.42
C ALA A 134 -7.44 -30.95 0.05
N VAL A 135 -6.31 -30.74 0.74
CA VAL A 135 -5.08 -31.49 0.53
C VAL A 135 -5.27 -32.97 0.91
N LEU A 136 -5.84 -33.24 2.09
CA LEU A 136 -6.11 -34.61 2.55
C LEU A 136 -7.08 -35.35 1.62
N TYR A 137 -8.09 -34.68 1.11
CA TYR A 137 -9.03 -35.26 0.15
C TYR A 137 -8.34 -35.65 -1.16
N ARG A 138 -7.46 -34.79 -1.69
CA ARG A 138 -6.69 -35.10 -2.91
C ARG A 138 -5.72 -36.26 -2.67
N PHE A 139 -5.07 -36.29 -1.52
CA PHE A 139 -4.16 -37.38 -1.14
C PHE A 139 -4.89 -38.72 -1.09
N ALA A 140 -6.04 -38.81 -0.42
CA ALA A 140 -6.85 -40.02 -0.37
C ALA A 140 -7.29 -40.50 -1.77
N LYS A 141 -7.50 -39.57 -2.71
CA LYS A 141 -7.81 -39.96 -4.10
C LYS A 141 -6.61 -40.51 -4.87
N LEU A 142 -5.40 -40.05 -4.59
CA LEU A 142 -4.18 -40.58 -5.18
C LEU A 142 -3.95 -42.02 -4.75
N GLU A 143 -4.11 -42.35 -3.47
CA GLU A 143 -3.95 -43.72 -2.94
C GLU A 143 -5.02 -44.69 -3.46
N GLY A 144 -6.23 -44.18 -3.76
CA GLY A 144 -7.31 -45.02 -4.31
C GLY A 144 -7.20 -45.34 -5.81
N GLN A 145 -6.16 -44.83 -6.50
CA GLN A 145 -5.90 -45.06 -7.94
C GLN A 145 -4.75 -46.07 -8.17
N THR A 146 -4.12 -46.56 -7.10
CA THR A 146 -3.13 -47.62 -7.11
C THR A 146 -3.80 -48.93 -6.76
#